data_ba045fd83015382bfa5d8079d977726e
#
_entry.id   ba045fd83015382bfa5d8079d977726e
#
_cell.length_a   1.000
_cell.length_b   1.000
_cell.length_c   1.000
_cell.angle_alpha   90.00
_cell.angle_beta   90.00
_cell.angle_gamma   90.00
#
_symmetry.space_group_name_H-M   'P 1'
#
loop_
_entity.id
_entity.type
_entity.pdbx_description
1 polymer ?
#
loop_
_entity_poly.entity_id
_entity_poly.type
_entity_poly.pdbx_seq_one_letter_code
_entity_poly.pdbx_strand_id
1 'polypeptide(L)'
;MRRLLYVMFLLVSLHCAAQDEVVFHNGTIAKGKVSEVTDYFIKFCYENEDVNNIIGRAAISEVRFSSGRVQQMSQKIFIESEKDWEKVRIVNDKNEVLGLKSLGQVEKHSTGTWSFSTTAGHFSEKTMKKIRKEAAARGGCIVLLLSQQSQSGGLFQDGHASMTGEIYTY
;
A
#
# COMPACT_ATOMS: atom_id res chain seq x y z
N MET A 1 -49.83 -22.48 -25.14
CA MET A 1 -49.23 -21.15 -25.34
C MET A 1 -48.94 -20.39 -24.02
N ARG A 2 -49.88 -20.22 -23.09
CA ARG A 2 -49.63 -19.49 -21.79
C ARG A 2 -48.50 -20.08 -20.94
N ARG A 3 -48.33 -21.42 -20.89
CA ARG A 3 -47.24 -22.07 -20.11
C ARG A 3 -45.86 -21.88 -20.74
N LEU A 4 -45.76 -21.75 -22.06
CA LEU A 4 -44.50 -21.46 -22.75
C LEU A 4 -44.01 -20.02 -22.48
N LEU A 5 -44.94 -19.07 -22.30
CA LEU A 5 -44.63 -17.68 -21.98
C LEU A 5 -44.02 -17.53 -20.58
N TYR A 6 -44.47 -18.32 -19.59
CA TYR A 6 -43.92 -18.32 -18.24
C TYR A 6 -42.48 -18.87 -18.19
N VAL A 7 -42.18 -19.91 -18.99
CA VAL A 7 -40.83 -20.48 -19.09
C VAL A 7 -39.87 -19.48 -19.76
N MET A 8 -40.33 -18.74 -20.75
CA MET A 8 -39.55 -17.71 -21.44
C MET A 8 -39.30 -16.49 -20.52
N PHE A 9 -40.25 -16.14 -19.65
CA PHE A 9 -40.10 -15.05 -18.68
C PHE A 9 -39.11 -15.41 -17.53
N LEU A 10 -39.05 -16.70 -17.15
CA LEU A 10 -38.12 -17.19 -16.13
C LEU A 10 -36.66 -17.19 -16.60
N LEU A 11 -36.41 -17.33 -17.91
CA LEU A 11 -35.05 -17.31 -18.50
C LEU A 11 -34.45 -15.91 -18.65
N VAL A 12 -35.28 -14.86 -18.64
CA VAL A 12 -34.80 -13.46 -18.79
C VAL A 12 -34.28 -12.87 -17.49
N SER A 13 -34.61 -13.44 -16.34
CA SER A 13 -34.26 -12.90 -15.02
C SER A 13 -32.85 -13.25 -14.50
N LEU A 14 -32.01 -13.95 -15.26
CA LEU A 14 -30.69 -14.42 -14.82
C LEU A 14 -29.50 -13.56 -15.30
N HIS A 15 -29.76 -12.36 -15.83
CA HIS A 15 -28.70 -11.42 -16.12
C HIS A 15 -28.37 -10.60 -14.87
N CYS A 16 -27.99 -11.26 -13.76
CA CYS A 16 -27.23 -10.60 -12.72
C CYS A 16 -25.83 -10.39 -13.32
N ALA A 17 -25.54 -9.19 -13.78
CA ALA A 17 -24.19 -8.85 -14.19
C ALA A 17 -23.29 -8.97 -12.93
N ALA A 18 -22.61 -10.11 -12.83
CA ALA A 18 -21.66 -10.31 -11.75
C ALA A 18 -20.60 -9.22 -11.88
N GLN A 19 -20.43 -8.44 -10.83
CA GLN A 19 -19.43 -7.38 -10.75
C GLN A 19 -18.18 -7.89 -10.05
N ASP A 20 -17.06 -7.25 -10.32
CA ASP A 20 -15.86 -7.48 -9.54
C ASP A 20 -16.01 -6.79 -8.16
N GLU A 21 -15.45 -7.40 -7.14
CA GLU A 21 -15.41 -6.85 -5.79
C GLU A 21 -13.95 -6.61 -5.37
N VAL A 22 -13.66 -5.40 -4.91
CA VAL A 22 -12.37 -5.04 -4.30
C VAL A 22 -12.56 -4.99 -2.80
N VAL A 23 -11.86 -5.87 -2.09
CA VAL A 23 -11.89 -5.96 -0.62
C VAL A 23 -10.70 -5.22 -0.05
N PHE A 24 -10.94 -4.16 0.71
CA PHE A 24 -9.89 -3.36 1.35
C PHE A 24 -9.51 -3.89 2.72
N HIS A 25 -8.28 -3.57 3.17
CA HIS A 25 -7.82 -3.94 4.51
C HIS A 25 -8.58 -3.26 5.66
N ASN A 26 -9.23 -2.14 5.40
CA ASN A 26 -10.11 -1.48 6.37
C ASN A 26 -11.49 -2.15 6.51
N GLY A 27 -11.78 -3.20 5.73
CA GLY A 27 -13.03 -3.94 5.75
C GLY A 27 -14.07 -3.44 4.74
N THR A 28 -13.81 -2.34 4.03
CA THR A 28 -14.70 -1.84 2.98
C THR A 28 -14.66 -2.78 1.76
N ILE A 29 -15.79 -2.94 1.08
CA ILE A 29 -15.91 -3.66 -0.19
C ILE A 29 -16.45 -2.68 -1.22
N ALA A 30 -15.73 -2.51 -2.33
CA ALA A 30 -16.18 -1.75 -3.48
C ALA A 30 -16.60 -2.69 -4.60
N LYS A 31 -17.74 -2.39 -5.25
CA LYS A 31 -18.27 -3.13 -6.40
C LYS A 31 -18.08 -2.31 -7.67
N GLY A 32 -17.73 -3.00 -8.76
CA GLY A 32 -17.48 -2.33 -10.03
C GLY A 32 -16.73 -3.23 -11.01
N LYS A 33 -15.85 -2.63 -11.80
CA LYS A 33 -15.07 -3.34 -12.82
C LYS A 33 -13.58 -3.07 -12.64
N VAL A 34 -12.79 -4.12 -12.48
CA VAL A 34 -11.33 -4.06 -12.52
C VAL A 34 -10.89 -4.16 -13.98
N SER A 35 -10.24 -3.12 -14.49
CA SER A 35 -9.77 -3.05 -15.88
C SER A 35 -8.28 -3.42 -16.02
N GLU A 36 -7.50 -3.23 -14.97
CA GLU A 36 -6.07 -3.52 -14.96
C GLU A 36 -5.59 -3.89 -13.56
N VAL A 37 -4.66 -4.84 -13.47
CA VAL A 37 -3.98 -5.22 -12.23
C VAL A 37 -2.49 -5.17 -12.50
N THR A 38 -1.75 -4.36 -11.75
CA THR A 38 -0.29 -4.22 -11.82
C THR A 38 0.37 -4.67 -10.50
N ASP A 39 1.68 -4.57 -10.42
CA ASP A 39 2.42 -4.86 -9.18
C ASP A 39 2.22 -3.80 -8.10
N TYR A 40 1.80 -2.59 -8.44
CA TYR A 40 1.69 -1.45 -7.53
C TYR A 40 0.25 -0.97 -7.30
N PHE A 41 -0.64 -1.15 -8.27
CA PHE A 41 -2.01 -0.64 -8.22
C PHE A 41 -2.97 -1.46 -9.08
N ILE A 42 -4.27 -1.21 -8.91
CA ILE A 42 -5.31 -1.61 -9.85
C ILE A 42 -5.97 -0.37 -10.45
N LYS A 43 -6.51 -0.51 -11.67
CA LYS A 43 -7.49 0.43 -12.23
C LYS A 43 -8.89 -0.15 -12.02
N PHE A 44 -9.72 0.64 -11.37
CA PHE A 44 -11.05 0.25 -10.95
C PHE A 44 -12.08 1.32 -11.32
N CYS A 45 -13.18 0.90 -11.91
CA CYS A 45 -14.33 1.73 -12.21
C CYS A 45 -15.45 1.32 -11.25
N TYR A 46 -15.93 2.26 -10.43
CA TYR A 46 -17.02 2.01 -9.50
C TYR A 46 -18.33 1.77 -10.26
N GLU A 47 -19.25 1.08 -9.61
CA GLU A 47 -20.59 0.84 -10.16
C GLU A 47 -21.28 2.18 -10.47
N ASN A 48 -21.89 2.29 -11.66
CA ASN A 48 -22.56 3.49 -12.18
C ASN A 48 -21.63 4.70 -12.41
N GLU A 49 -20.32 4.48 -12.52
CA GLU A 49 -19.34 5.50 -12.89
C GLU A 49 -18.65 5.10 -14.20
N ASP A 50 -18.21 6.09 -14.98
CA ASP A 50 -17.41 5.89 -16.19
C ASP A 50 -15.93 6.29 -15.99
N VAL A 51 -15.54 6.58 -14.73
CA VAL A 51 -14.20 7.05 -14.39
C VAL A 51 -13.35 5.92 -13.84
N ASN A 52 -12.18 5.70 -14.44
CA ASN A 52 -11.18 4.79 -13.90
C ASN A 52 -10.42 5.44 -12.74
N ASN A 53 -10.52 4.84 -11.57
CA ASN A 53 -9.77 5.22 -10.38
C ASN A 53 -8.53 4.33 -10.24
N ILE A 54 -7.43 4.88 -9.72
CA ILE A 54 -6.24 4.12 -9.38
C ILE A 54 -6.25 3.87 -7.88
N ILE A 55 -6.19 2.59 -7.50
CA ILE A 55 -6.17 2.15 -6.10
C ILE A 55 -4.88 1.37 -5.86
N GLY A 56 -4.11 1.81 -4.88
CA GLY A 56 -2.83 1.19 -4.53
C GLY A 56 -3.02 -0.24 -4.01
N ARG A 57 -2.16 -1.13 -4.47
CA ARG A 57 -2.20 -2.54 -4.09
C ARG A 57 -2.10 -2.74 -2.58
N ALA A 58 -1.37 -1.87 -1.89
CA ALA A 58 -1.20 -1.92 -0.45
C ALA A 58 -2.49 -1.72 0.35
N ALA A 59 -3.49 -1.02 -0.22
CA ALA A 59 -4.78 -0.79 0.42
C ALA A 59 -5.71 -2.00 0.32
N ILE A 60 -5.44 -2.94 -0.63
CA ILE A 60 -6.34 -4.01 -1.04
C ILE A 60 -5.90 -5.34 -0.45
N SER A 61 -6.82 -6.06 0.19
CA SER A 61 -6.64 -7.44 0.62
C SER A 61 -6.73 -8.40 -0.55
N GLU A 62 -7.86 -8.38 -1.25
CA GLU A 62 -8.13 -9.26 -2.38
C GLU A 62 -9.07 -8.62 -3.40
N VAL A 63 -9.03 -9.14 -4.62
CA VAL A 63 -10.00 -8.86 -5.68
C VAL A 63 -10.75 -10.15 -6.00
N ARG A 64 -12.06 -10.08 -5.94
CA ARG A 64 -12.99 -11.14 -6.36
C ARG A 64 -13.56 -10.76 -7.70
N PHE A 65 -13.15 -11.46 -8.74
CA PHE A 65 -13.63 -11.21 -10.09
C PHE A 65 -15.02 -11.81 -10.31
N SER A 66 -15.78 -11.20 -11.18
CA SER A 66 -17.09 -11.68 -11.64
C SER A 66 -17.06 -13.10 -12.22
N SER A 67 -15.88 -13.53 -12.68
CA SER A 67 -15.64 -14.91 -13.14
C SER A 67 -15.54 -15.96 -12.03
N GLY A 68 -15.58 -15.55 -10.75
CA GLY A 68 -15.36 -16.38 -9.58
C GLY A 68 -13.87 -16.52 -9.18
N ARG A 69 -12.93 -15.98 -9.96
CA ARG A 69 -11.51 -15.97 -9.59
C ARG A 69 -11.27 -15.00 -8.44
N VAL A 70 -10.52 -15.44 -7.42
CA VAL A 70 -10.05 -14.59 -6.32
C VAL A 70 -8.55 -14.39 -6.46
N GLN A 71 -8.10 -13.15 -6.35
CA GLN A 71 -6.68 -12.79 -6.38
C GLN A 71 -6.30 -12.03 -5.12
N GLN A 72 -5.40 -12.61 -4.31
CA GLN A 72 -4.80 -11.93 -3.15
C GLN A 72 -3.89 -10.81 -3.63
N MET A 73 -4.05 -9.63 -3.06
CA MET A 73 -3.31 -8.44 -3.46
C MET A 73 -2.18 -8.12 -2.49
N SER A 74 -2.47 -7.98 -1.21
CA SER A 74 -1.47 -7.76 -0.17
C SER A 74 -1.89 -8.38 1.15
N GLN A 75 -0.92 -8.53 2.06
CA GLN A 75 -1.19 -8.96 3.43
C GLN A 75 -1.36 -7.73 4.34
N LYS A 76 -2.34 -7.78 5.25
CA LYS A 76 -2.53 -6.74 6.24
C LYS A 76 -1.40 -6.74 7.25
N ILE A 77 -0.84 -5.56 7.48
CA ILE A 77 0.22 -5.34 8.48
C ILE A 77 -0.44 -4.80 9.74
N PHE A 78 -0.27 -5.52 10.85
CA PHE A 78 -0.78 -5.10 12.16
C PHE A 78 0.35 -4.47 12.97
N ILE A 79 0.16 -3.22 13.36
CA ILE A 79 1.06 -2.46 14.24
C ILE A 79 0.29 -2.17 15.54
N GLU A 80 0.69 -2.80 16.62
CA GLU A 80 0.09 -2.62 17.94
C GLU A 80 0.92 -1.65 18.80
N SER A 81 2.20 -1.58 18.56
CA SER A 81 3.13 -0.72 19.30
C SER A 81 4.37 -0.36 18.49
N GLU A 82 5.19 0.56 19.03
CA GLU A 82 6.51 0.88 18.45
C GLU A 82 7.43 -0.36 18.31
N LYS A 83 7.22 -1.41 19.10
CA LYS A 83 8.02 -2.64 19.01
C LYS A 83 7.83 -3.38 17.70
N ASP A 84 6.71 -3.16 17.02
CA ASP A 84 6.39 -3.75 15.72
C ASP A 84 7.05 -3.04 14.53
N TRP A 85 8.02 -2.16 14.77
CA TRP A 85 8.67 -1.36 13.74
C TRP A 85 9.28 -2.19 12.59
N GLU A 86 9.67 -3.44 12.84
CA GLU A 86 10.20 -4.34 11.80
C GLU A 86 9.16 -4.73 10.77
N LYS A 87 7.88 -4.76 11.16
CA LYS A 87 6.75 -5.05 10.28
C LYS A 87 6.43 -3.89 9.33
N VAL A 88 6.85 -2.66 9.64
CA VAL A 88 6.59 -1.49 8.81
C VAL A 88 7.26 -1.67 7.45
N ARG A 89 6.44 -1.63 6.38
CA ARG A 89 6.90 -1.77 5.01
C ARG A 89 7.34 -0.42 4.44
N ILE A 90 8.49 -0.41 3.76
CA ILE A 90 8.97 0.75 3.01
C ILE A 90 8.61 0.53 1.54
N VAL A 91 8.06 1.55 0.91
CA VAL A 91 7.72 1.58 -0.52
C VAL A 91 8.31 2.82 -1.18
N ASN A 92 8.60 2.73 -2.47
CA ASN A 92 9.18 3.82 -3.25
C ASN A 92 8.24 4.34 -4.35
N ASP A 93 7.19 3.59 -4.67
CA ASP A 93 6.20 4.00 -5.68
C ASP A 93 4.97 4.59 -4.99
N LYS A 94 4.67 5.86 -5.31
CA LYS A 94 3.50 6.57 -4.78
C LYS A 94 2.17 5.90 -5.14
N ASN A 95 2.11 5.19 -6.27
CA ASN A 95 0.89 4.54 -6.69
C ASN A 95 0.52 3.38 -5.75
N GLU A 96 1.51 2.79 -5.06
CA GLU A 96 1.27 1.68 -4.13
C GLU A 96 0.48 2.08 -2.89
N VAL A 97 0.53 3.35 -2.49
CA VAL A 97 -0.12 3.88 -1.28
C VAL A 97 -1.43 4.63 -1.56
N LEU A 98 -1.86 4.72 -2.83
CA LEU A 98 -3.13 5.36 -3.18
C LEU A 98 -4.32 4.63 -2.52
N GLY A 99 -5.18 5.39 -1.87
CA GLY A 99 -6.32 4.84 -1.11
C GLY A 99 -6.00 4.50 0.35
N LEU A 100 -4.74 4.68 0.80
CA LEU A 100 -4.36 4.62 2.21
C LEU A 100 -4.51 6.00 2.86
N LYS A 101 -4.67 6.01 4.18
CA LYS A 101 -4.73 7.24 4.98
C LYS A 101 -3.33 7.71 5.34
N SER A 102 -2.97 8.94 4.96
CA SER A 102 -1.71 9.57 5.38
C SER A 102 -1.77 9.97 6.86
N LEU A 103 -0.69 9.69 7.59
CA LEU A 103 -0.42 10.13 8.96
C LEU A 103 0.61 11.25 9.01
N GLY A 104 0.97 11.81 7.84
CA GLY A 104 1.91 12.90 7.68
C GLY A 104 3.35 12.46 7.45
N GLN A 105 4.20 13.45 7.25
CA GLN A 105 5.61 13.24 6.92
C GLN A 105 6.46 12.96 8.16
N VAL A 106 7.56 12.29 7.92
CA VAL A 106 8.63 12.01 8.88
C VAL A 106 9.97 12.30 8.22
N GLU A 107 10.84 12.98 8.96
CA GLU A 107 12.22 13.18 8.57
C GLU A 107 13.13 12.70 9.70
N LYS A 108 14.15 11.93 9.36
CA LYS A 108 15.14 11.41 10.33
C LYS A 108 16.53 11.54 9.77
N HIS A 109 17.43 11.83 10.68
CA HIS A 109 18.85 11.94 10.42
C HIS A 109 19.65 10.97 11.29
N SER A 110 20.76 10.49 10.75
CA SER A 110 21.78 9.78 11.51
C SER A 110 23.13 10.36 11.17
N THR A 111 23.85 10.74 12.20
CA THR A 111 25.24 11.18 12.13
C THR A 111 26.09 10.20 12.92
N GLY A 112 27.34 10.08 12.60
CA GLY A 112 28.30 9.29 13.34
C GLY A 112 29.68 9.91 13.29
N THR A 113 30.27 10.05 14.46
CA THR A 113 31.67 10.44 14.63
C THR A 113 32.58 9.28 14.25
N TRP A 114 33.69 9.62 13.73
CA TRP A 114 34.83 8.86 13.26
C TRP A 114 34.97 7.42 13.78
N SER A 115 34.78 6.46 12.88
CA SER A 115 35.18 5.07 13.03
C SER A 115 35.65 4.55 11.66
N PHE A 116 36.79 3.91 11.59
CA PHE A 116 37.41 3.41 10.36
C PHE A 116 36.60 2.43 9.52
N SER A 117 35.43 2.03 10.01
CA SER A 117 34.59 1.02 9.35
C SER A 117 33.13 1.45 9.05
N THR A 118 32.78 2.73 9.23
CA THR A 118 31.38 3.16 9.11
C THR A 118 31.07 3.61 7.69
N THR A 119 30.37 2.77 6.93
CA THR A 119 29.95 3.04 5.54
C THR A 119 28.66 3.84 5.47
N ALA A 120 28.41 4.49 4.32
CA ALA A 120 27.13 5.16 4.04
C ALA A 120 25.91 4.24 4.26
N GLY A 121 26.06 2.94 3.96
CA GLY A 121 25.03 1.91 4.19
C GLY A 121 24.62 1.81 5.65
N HIS A 122 25.56 1.82 6.58
CA HIS A 122 25.26 1.76 8.02
C HIS A 122 24.42 2.94 8.51
N PHE A 123 24.74 4.17 8.05
CA PHE A 123 23.94 5.35 8.40
C PHE A 123 22.55 5.28 7.81
N SER A 124 22.42 4.76 6.58
CA SER A 124 21.15 4.56 5.92
C SER A 124 20.26 3.57 6.67
N GLU A 125 20.81 2.42 7.10
CA GLU A 125 20.09 1.43 7.91
C GLU A 125 19.62 2.01 9.25
N LYS A 126 20.51 2.73 9.94
CA LYS A 126 20.17 3.38 11.22
C LYS A 126 19.04 4.41 11.04
N THR A 127 19.07 5.19 9.96
CA THR A 127 18.05 6.19 9.66
C THR A 127 16.74 5.51 9.29
N MET A 128 16.76 4.46 8.48
CA MET A 128 15.60 3.65 8.12
C MET A 128 14.93 3.04 9.35
N LYS A 129 15.72 2.51 10.28
CA LYS A 129 15.21 2.00 11.56
C LYS A 129 14.49 3.07 12.36
N LYS A 130 15.02 4.30 12.40
CA LYS A 130 14.37 5.44 13.08
C LYS A 130 13.04 5.81 12.43
N ILE A 131 12.98 5.81 11.09
CA ILE A 131 11.72 6.07 10.33
C ILE A 131 10.69 5.00 10.65
N ARG A 132 11.05 3.71 10.58
CA ARG A 132 10.12 2.62 10.89
C ARG A 132 9.60 2.69 12.33
N LYS A 133 10.45 3.01 13.30
CA LYS A 133 10.03 3.18 14.70
C LYS A 133 9.05 4.33 14.86
N GLU A 134 9.32 5.47 14.24
CA GLU A 134 8.41 6.61 14.27
C GLU A 134 7.06 6.27 13.60
N ALA A 135 7.10 5.56 12.46
CA ALA A 135 5.88 5.12 11.80
C ALA A 135 5.07 4.18 12.70
N ALA A 136 5.71 3.18 13.31
CA ALA A 136 5.05 2.26 14.24
C ALA A 136 4.48 3.00 15.46
N ALA A 137 5.21 3.96 16.03
CA ALA A 137 4.73 4.77 17.16
C ALA A 137 3.47 5.59 16.83
N ARG A 138 3.31 5.99 15.54
CA ARG A 138 2.10 6.67 15.03
C ARG A 138 1.00 5.71 14.57
N GLY A 139 1.20 4.39 14.67
CA GLY A 139 0.27 3.38 14.16
C GLY A 139 0.31 3.23 12.63
N GLY A 140 1.37 3.72 11.99
CA GLY A 140 1.58 3.57 10.55
C GLY A 140 2.18 2.22 10.21
N CYS A 141 1.70 1.60 9.14
CA CYS A 141 2.14 0.29 8.68
C CYS A 141 2.99 0.35 7.40
N ILE A 142 2.93 1.46 6.68
CA ILE A 142 3.65 1.67 5.42
C ILE A 142 4.29 3.06 5.42
N VAL A 143 5.50 3.18 4.90
CA VAL A 143 6.18 4.46 4.66
C VAL A 143 6.56 4.55 3.19
N LEU A 144 6.07 5.58 2.52
CA LEU A 144 6.54 5.98 1.20
C LEU A 144 7.82 6.80 1.37
N LEU A 145 8.93 6.32 0.83
CA LEU A 145 10.19 7.04 0.86
C LEU A 145 10.19 8.15 -0.20
N LEU A 146 10.32 9.40 0.23
CA LEU A 146 10.31 10.56 -0.65
C LEU A 146 11.73 10.99 -1.06
N SER A 147 12.67 10.94 -0.12
CA SER A 147 14.08 11.23 -0.38
C SER A 147 15.00 10.43 0.53
N GLN A 148 16.17 10.11 0.01
CA GLN A 148 17.23 9.46 0.75
C GLN A 148 18.57 10.06 0.31
N GLN A 149 19.33 10.56 1.29
CA GLN A 149 20.70 11.04 1.10
C GLN A 149 21.60 10.35 2.12
N SER A 150 22.77 9.91 1.68
CA SER A 150 23.76 9.33 2.58
C SER A 150 25.15 9.66 2.10
N GLN A 151 26.04 9.95 3.06
CA GLN A 151 27.44 10.23 2.83
C GLN A 151 28.29 9.42 3.81
N SER A 152 29.33 8.79 3.29
CA SER A 152 30.31 8.07 4.10
C SER A 152 31.15 9.08 4.91
N GLY A 153 31.49 8.72 6.13
CA GLY A 153 32.49 9.43 6.90
C GLY A 153 33.88 9.24 6.30
N GLY A 154 34.76 10.24 6.49
CA GLY A 154 36.19 10.23 6.14
C GLY A 154 37.06 10.61 7.29
N LEU A 155 38.41 10.72 7.05
CA LEU A 155 39.42 11.01 8.09
C LEU A 155 39.16 12.31 8.88
N PHE A 156 38.37 13.24 8.33
CA PHE A 156 38.03 14.54 8.94
C PHE A 156 36.57 14.95 8.66
N GLN A 157 35.72 14.02 8.23
CA GLN A 157 34.32 14.29 7.95
C GLN A 157 33.41 13.24 8.62
N ASP A 158 32.36 13.70 9.27
CA ASP A 158 31.36 12.83 9.83
C ASP A 158 30.50 12.24 8.69
N GLY A 159 30.22 10.92 8.76
CA GLY A 159 29.24 10.31 7.91
C GLY A 159 27.83 10.70 8.36
N HIS A 160 26.93 10.90 7.40
CA HIS A 160 25.54 11.19 7.71
C HIS A 160 24.58 10.53 6.73
N ALA A 161 23.36 10.32 7.19
CA ALA A 161 22.25 10.00 6.34
C ALA A 161 21.01 10.79 6.77
N SER A 162 20.26 11.24 5.78
CA SER A 162 18.97 11.90 5.94
C SER A 162 17.93 11.18 5.06
N MET A 163 16.77 10.95 5.62
CA MET A 163 15.65 10.35 4.90
C MET A 163 14.38 11.06 5.26
N THR A 164 13.56 11.33 4.23
CA THR A 164 12.21 11.86 4.37
C THR A 164 11.23 10.84 3.80
N GLY A 165 10.16 10.58 4.52
CA GLY A 165 9.09 9.69 4.10
C GLY A 165 7.73 10.21 4.52
N GLU A 166 6.69 9.63 3.96
CA GLU A 166 5.30 9.85 4.36
C GLU A 166 4.72 8.55 4.91
N ILE A 167 4.09 8.65 6.08
CA ILE A 167 3.57 7.50 6.83
C ILE A 167 2.12 7.28 6.46
N TYR A 168 1.74 6.00 6.24
CA TYR A 168 0.39 5.59 5.88
C TYR A 168 -0.14 4.47 6.77
N THR A 169 -1.48 4.44 6.90
CA THR A 169 -2.25 3.37 7.55
C THR A 169 -3.51 3.03 6.74
N TYR A 170 -4.20 1.94 7.08
CA TYR A 170 -5.43 1.49 6.42
C TYR A 170 -6.65 2.31 6.78
#